data_b19d159c17f7447ca2f3ea8e8e650c15
#
_entry.id   b19d159c17f7447ca2f3ea8e8e650c15
#
_cell.length_a   1.000
_cell.length_b   1.000
_cell.length_c   1.000
_cell.angle_alpha   90.00
_cell.angle_beta   90.00
_cell.angle_gamma   90.00
#
_symmetry.space_group_name_H-M   'P 1'
#
loop_
_entity.id
_entity.type
_entity.pdbx_description
1 polymer ?
#
loop_
_entity_poly.entity_id
_entity_poly.type
_entity_poly.pdbx_seq_one_letter_code
_entity_poly.pdbx_strand_id
1 'polypeptide(L)'
;MEKAKRKYASIFELDGIPQMSKALPLALQHVVAMIVGCVTPAIIVAGVAGLDNANRVMLIQSALIVSAISTFLQLFPIGKKGGFRLGSGLPVIMGVSFAYVPSMQAIAEGYGISTILGAQIVGGVVAFIMGILVKKIR
;
A
#
# COMPACT_ATOMS: atom_id res chain seq x y z
N MET A 1 -15.98 43.01 -3.80
CA MET A 1 -15.11 42.54 -4.91
C MET A 1 -13.84 41.95 -4.36
N GLU A 2 -13.91 40.75 -3.78
CA GLU A 2 -12.74 40.03 -3.26
C GLU A 2 -12.94 38.50 -3.30
N LYS A 3 -13.30 38.01 -4.50
CA LYS A 3 -13.47 36.54 -4.76
C LYS A 3 -12.53 36.02 -5.84
N ALA A 4 -11.39 36.62 -6.06
CA ALA A 4 -10.53 36.23 -7.16
C ALA A 4 -9.05 36.18 -6.79
N LYS A 5 -8.68 35.41 -5.78
CA LYS A 5 -7.31 34.88 -5.63
C LYS A 5 -7.34 33.67 -4.66
N ARG A 6 -8.03 32.59 -5.00
CA ARG A 6 -7.57 31.31 -4.52
C ARG A 6 -6.28 31.02 -5.26
N LYS A 7 -5.19 31.57 -4.76
CA LYS A 7 -3.85 31.16 -5.11
C LYS A 7 -3.81 29.68 -4.85
N TYR A 8 -3.43 28.91 -5.86
CA TYR A 8 -3.18 27.47 -5.69
C TYR A 8 -2.34 27.26 -4.43
N ALA A 9 -2.80 26.38 -3.56
CA ALA A 9 -2.12 26.07 -2.32
C ALA A 9 -0.75 25.44 -2.60
N SER A 10 0.13 25.49 -1.63
CA SER A 10 1.43 24.83 -1.69
C SER A 10 1.22 23.32 -1.83
N ILE A 11 2.10 22.64 -2.58
CA ILE A 11 2.12 21.16 -2.67
C ILE A 11 2.38 20.47 -1.32
N PHE A 12 2.78 21.23 -0.29
CA PHE A 12 3.03 20.76 1.07
C PHE A 12 1.86 20.97 2.02
N GLU A 13 0.75 21.55 1.57
CA GLU A 13 -0.46 21.72 2.36
C GLU A 13 -1.35 20.48 2.22
N LEU A 14 -1.78 19.90 3.35
CA LEU A 14 -2.57 18.67 3.38
C LEU A 14 -3.92 18.81 2.64
N ASP A 15 -4.60 19.93 2.81
CA ASP A 15 -5.91 20.23 2.19
C ASP A 15 -5.78 21.19 0.99
N GLY A 16 -4.57 21.43 0.54
CA GLY A 16 -4.29 22.34 -0.54
C GLY A 16 -4.60 21.74 -1.92
N ILE A 17 -5.12 22.57 -2.84
CA ILE A 17 -5.31 22.19 -4.25
C ILE A 17 -4.11 22.70 -5.04
N PRO A 18 -3.14 21.84 -5.41
CA PRO A 18 -1.97 22.27 -6.16
C PRO A 18 -2.34 22.60 -7.61
N GLN A 19 -1.47 23.36 -8.25
CA GLN A 19 -1.58 23.66 -9.68
C GLN A 19 -1.41 22.38 -10.51
N MET A 20 -2.31 22.11 -11.45
CA MET A 20 -2.30 20.86 -12.24
C MET A 20 -0.97 20.61 -12.97
N SER A 21 -0.31 21.65 -13.44
CA SER A 21 1.02 21.55 -14.08
C SER A 21 2.11 20.99 -13.17
N LYS A 22 1.97 21.16 -11.85
CA LYS A 22 2.87 20.58 -10.83
C LYS A 22 2.35 19.27 -10.28
N ALA A 23 1.04 19.14 -10.10
CA ALA A 23 0.41 17.95 -9.56
C ALA A 23 0.56 16.74 -10.48
N LEU A 24 0.38 16.91 -11.78
CA LEU A 24 0.42 15.80 -12.74
C LEU A 24 1.79 15.12 -12.84
N PRO A 25 2.93 15.81 -12.99
CA PRO A 25 4.24 15.18 -12.98
C PRO A 25 4.55 14.48 -11.67
N LEU A 26 4.20 15.07 -10.52
CA LEU A 26 4.39 14.46 -9.21
C LEU A 26 3.54 13.20 -9.03
N ALA A 27 2.29 13.22 -9.49
CA ALA A 27 1.42 12.06 -9.44
C ALA A 27 1.95 10.93 -10.32
N LEU A 28 2.40 11.21 -11.54
CA LEU A 28 3.01 10.22 -12.44
C LEU A 28 4.29 9.63 -11.83
N GLN A 29 5.17 10.46 -11.27
CA GLN A 29 6.36 9.99 -10.56
C GLN A 29 6.01 9.05 -9.41
N HIS A 30 4.98 9.37 -8.64
CA HIS A 30 4.49 8.54 -7.54
C HIS A 30 3.96 7.20 -8.02
N VAL A 31 3.16 7.19 -9.09
CA VAL A 31 2.62 5.97 -9.70
C VAL A 31 3.74 5.06 -10.19
N VAL A 32 4.74 5.62 -10.91
CA VAL A 32 5.88 4.83 -11.40
C VAL A 32 6.67 4.23 -10.25
N ALA A 33 6.99 5.02 -9.21
CA ALA A 33 7.69 4.53 -8.03
C ALA A 33 6.94 3.41 -7.32
N MET A 34 5.60 3.51 -7.25
CA MET A 34 4.76 2.51 -6.60
C MET A 34 4.61 1.22 -7.40
N ILE A 35 4.50 1.30 -8.73
CA ILE A 35 4.47 0.11 -9.56
C ILE A 35 5.73 -0.73 -9.30
N VAL A 36 6.90 -0.11 -9.33
CA VAL A 36 8.17 -0.78 -9.02
C VAL A 36 8.15 -1.36 -7.60
N GLY A 37 7.71 -0.56 -6.62
CA GLY A 37 7.65 -0.98 -5.21
C GLY A 37 6.72 -2.18 -4.95
N CYS A 38 5.63 -2.31 -5.68
CA CYS A 38 4.69 -3.43 -5.52
C CYS A 38 5.09 -4.66 -6.36
N VAL A 39 5.61 -4.44 -7.56
CA VAL A 39 5.91 -5.51 -8.52
C VAL A 39 7.20 -6.25 -8.16
N THR A 40 8.23 -5.53 -7.72
CA THR A 40 9.55 -6.13 -7.43
C THR A 40 9.49 -7.22 -6.35
N PRO A 41 8.86 -7.03 -5.18
CA PRO A 41 8.72 -8.10 -4.18
C PRO A 41 7.98 -9.32 -4.73
N ALA A 42 6.92 -9.12 -5.51
CA ALA A 42 6.16 -10.21 -6.10
C ALA A 42 7.01 -11.02 -7.10
N ILE A 43 7.81 -10.35 -7.93
CA ILE A 43 8.74 -11.02 -8.87
C ILE A 43 9.79 -11.84 -8.12
N ILE A 44 10.39 -11.28 -7.08
CA ILE A 44 11.43 -11.94 -6.28
C ILE A 44 10.85 -13.22 -5.65
N VAL A 45 9.72 -13.09 -4.95
CA VAL A 45 9.06 -14.24 -4.28
C VAL A 45 8.61 -15.29 -5.28
N ALA A 46 8.01 -14.88 -6.41
CA ALA A 46 7.60 -15.79 -7.47
C ALA A 46 8.79 -16.56 -8.09
N GLY A 47 9.94 -15.88 -8.22
CA GLY A 47 11.16 -16.50 -8.73
C GLY A 47 11.70 -17.57 -7.80
N VAL A 48 11.79 -17.29 -6.50
CA VAL A 48 12.28 -18.24 -5.48
C VAL A 48 11.30 -19.40 -5.30
N ALA A 49 9.99 -19.12 -5.32
CA ALA A 49 8.97 -20.17 -5.24
C ALA A 49 8.82 -21.03 -6.51
N GLY A 50 9.61 -20.75 -7.56
CA GLY A 50 9.59 -21.51 -8.81
C GLY A 50 8.26 -21.43 -9.57
N LEU A 51 7.52 -20.32 -9.47
CA LEU A 51 6.23 -20.18 -10.11
C LEU A 51 6.40 -20.06 -11.64
N ASP A 52 5.51 -20.73 -12.38
CA ASP A 52 5.36 -20.56 -13.82
C ASP A 52 4.89 -19.15 -14.18
N ASN A 53 4.98 -18.81 -15.46
CA ASN A 53 4.66 -17.45 -15.91
C ASN A 53 3.22 -17.03 -15.62
N ALA A 54 2.24 -17.94 -15.72
CA ALA A 54 0.85 -17.63 -15.46
C ALA A 54 0.61 -17.28 -13.97
N ASN A 55 1.14 -18.08 -13.06
CA ASN A 55 1.03 -17.85 -11.61
C ASN A 55 1.84 -16.63 -11.17
N ARG A 56 3.00 -16.36 -11.82
CA ARG A 56 3.78 -15.14 -11.56
C ARG A 56 2.99 -13.89 -11.92
N VAL A 57 2.37 -13.85 -13.09
CA VAL A 57 1.52 -12.73 -13.52
C VAL A 57 0.34 -12.56 -12.57
N MET A 58 -0.32 -13.64 -12.17
CA MET A 58 -1.43 -13.62 -11.22
C MET A 58 -1.01 -13.04 -9.87
N LEU A 59 0.16 -13.41 -9.35
CA LEU A 59 0.69 -12.89 -8.09
C LEU A 59 0.95 -11.38 -8.16
N ILE A 60 1.56 -10.91 -9.25
CA ILE A 60 1.83 -9.48 -9.48
C ILE A 60 0.52 -8.69 -9.58
N GLN A 61 -0.44 -9.18 -10.35
CA GLN A 61 -1.75 -8.54 -10.49
C GLN A 61 -2.48 -8.46 -9.16
N SER A 62 -2.46 -9.53 -8.37
CA SER A 62 -3.05 -9.56 -7.04
C SER A 62 -2.41 -8.53 -6.10
N ALA A 63 -1.09 -8.42 -6.12
CA ALA A 63 -0.35 -7.43 -5.32
C ALA A 63 -0.75 -5.99 -5.69
N LEU A 64 -0.87 -5.69 -6.99
CA LEU A 64 -1.30 -4.38 -7.47
C LEU A 64 -2.75 -4.06 -7.11
N ILE A 65 -3.66 -5.03 -7.25
CA ILE A 65 -5.08 -4.86 -6.90
C ILE A 65 -5.23 -4.59 -5.39
N VAL A 66 -4.58 -5.38 -4.55
CA VAL A 66 -4.62 -5.23 -3.09
C VAL A 66 -4.01 -3.88 -2.67
N SER A 67 -2.90 -3.47 -3.29
CA SER A 67 -2.29 -2.17 -3.08
C SER A 67 -3.25 -1.03 -3.44
N ALA A 68 -3.93 -1.12 -4.58
CA ALA A 68 -4.90 -0.12 -5.02
C ALA A 68 -6.08 0.00 -4.05
N ILE A 69 -6.68 -1.13 -3.64
CA ILE A 69 -7.78 -1.15 -2.67
C ILE A 69 -7.35 -0.57 -1.32
N SER A 70 -6.19 -0.98 -0.81
CA SER A 70 -5.65 -0.50 0.46
C SER A 70 -5.36 1.00 0.42
N THR A 71 -4.80 1.50 -0.68
CA THR A 71 -4.56 2.92 -0.91
C THR A 71 -5.87 3.70 -0.96
N PHE A 72 -6.88 3.16 -1.63
CA PHE A 72 -8.20 3.78 -1.69
C PHE A 72 -8.84 3.91 -0.31
N LEU A 73 -8.78 2.84 0.50
CA LEU A 73 -9.24 2.86 1.90
C LEU A 73 -8.45 3.84 2.77
N GLN A 74 -7.15 3.99 2.50
CA GLN A 74 -6.29 4.94 3.20
C GLN A 74 -6.66 6.39 2.88
N LEU A 75 -6.96 6.71 1.62
CA LEU A 75 -7.35 8.05 1.15
C LEU A 75 -8.77 8.42 1.57
N PHE A 76 -9.70 7.48 1.45
CA PHE A 76 -11.13 7.67 1.74
C PHE A 76 -11.54 6.83 2.96
N PRO A 77 -11.22 7.32 4.16
CA PRO A 77 -11.43 6.53 5.37
C PRO A 77 -12.90 6.27 5.62
N ILE A 78 -13.23 5.01 5.89
CA ILE A 78 -14.58 4.54 6.20
C ILE A 78 -14.73 4.48 7.72
N GLY A 79 -15.78 5.13 8.26
CA GLY A 79 -16.11 5.11 9.68
C GLY A 79 -16.35 6.49 10.28
N LYS A 80 -16.68 6.52 11.58
CA LYS A 80 -16.99 7.76 12.32
C LYS A 80 -15.75 8.36 12.96
N LYS A 81 -15.62 9.69 12.91
CA LYS A 81 -14.61 10.42 13.73
C LYS A 81 -14.86 10.15 15.21
N GLY A 82 -13.85 9.59 15.89
CA GLY A 82 -13.96 9.22 17.31
C GLY A 82 -14.35 7.76 17.60
N GLY A 83 -14.71 6.97 16.56
CA GLY A 83 -15.02 5.54 16.68
C GLY A 83 -14.01 4.65 15.92
N PHE A 84 -14.52 3.51 15.43
CA PHE A 84 -13.78 2.66 14.52
C PHE A 84 -13.69 3.33 13.15
N ARG A 85 -12.48 3.53 12.66
CA ARG A 85 -12.20 4.17 11.36
C ARG A 85 -11.09 3.40 10.66
N LEU A 86 -11.37 2.96 9.44
CA LEU A 86 -10.38 2.37 8.52
C LEU A 86 -9.83 3.48 7.63
N GLY A 87 -8.51 3.59 7.57
CA GLY A 87 -7.80 4.64 6.84
C GLY A 87 -7.60 5.91 7.66
N SER A 88 -6.52 6.62 7.35
CA SER A 88 -6.15 7.88 8.04
C SER A 88 -6.62 9.14 7.30
N GLY A 89 -6.94 9.05 6.01
CA GLY A 89 -7.21 10.20 5.13
C GLY A 89 -5.93 10.89 4.68
N LEU A 90 -4.78 10.24 4.81
CA LEU A 90 -3.49 10.77 4.35
C LEU A 90 -3.19 10.24 2.94
N PRO A 91 -2.60 11.05 2.06
CA PRO A 91 -2.21 10.65 0.71
C PRO A 91 -0.96 9.77 0.72
N VAL A 92 -1.07 8.60 1.35
CA VAL A 92 -0.01 7.59 1.43
C VAL A 92 -0.44 6.39 0.61
N ILE A 93 0.40 5.98 -0.32
CA ILE A 93 0.15 4.78 -1.11
C ILE A 93 0.56 3.56 -0.30
N MET A 94 -0.35 2.60 -0.19
CA MET A 94 -0.12 1.36 0.52
C MET A 94 0.48 0.32 -0.43
N GLY A 95 1.61 -0.24 -0.07
CA GLY A 95 2.31 -1.22 -0.88
C GLY A 95 2.91 -2.33 -0.04
N VAL A 96 3.56 -3.29 -0.71
CA VAL A 96 4.27 -4.38 -0.05
C VAL A 96 5.54 -3.84 0.60
N SER A 97 5.78 -4.21 1.85
CA SER A 97 7.02 -3.84 2.54
C SER A 97 8.17 -4.76 2.13
N PHE A 98 9.28 -4.17 1.67
CA PHE A 98 10.50 -4.90 1.38
C PHE A 98 11.11 -5.60 2.60
N ALA A 99 10.78 -5.17 3.81
CA ALA A 99 11.24 -5.80 5.04
C ALA A 99 10.78 -7.26 5.19
N TYR A 100 9.68 -7.64 4.56
CA TYR A 100 9.18 -9.02 4.57
C TYR A 100 9.78 -9.92 3.49
N VAL A 101 10.43 -9.34 2.47
CA VAL A 101 10.96 -10.11 1.33
C VAL A 101 11.94 -11.19 1.76
N PRO A 102 12.95 -10.94 2.62
CA PRO A 102 13.87 -12.00 3.05
C PRO A 102 13.17 -13.17 3.77
N SER A 103 12.18 -12.86 4.62
CA SER A 103 11.39 -13.89 5.31
C SER A 103 10.53 -14.70 4.33
N MET A 104 9.93 -14.03 3.35
CA MET A 104 9.15 -14.71 2.31
C MET A 104 10.02 -15.62 1.43
N GLN A 105 11.25 -15.17 1.09
CA GLN A 105 12.20 -15.98 0.33
C GLN A 105 12.60 -17.23 1.11
N ALA A 106 12.95 -17.12 2.38
CA ALA A 106 13.31 -18.26 3.22
C ALA A 106 12.16 -19.28 3.34
N ILE A 107 10.92 -18.81 3.43
CA ILE A 107 9.74 -19.71 3.42
C ILE A 107 9.53 -20.32 2.03
N ALA A 108 9.72 -19.54 0.96
CA ALA A 108 9.53 -20.03 -0.40
C ALA A 108 10.47 -21.17 -0.76
N GLU A 109 11.75 -21.05 -0.36
CA GLU A 109 12.78 -22.07 -0.60
C GLU A 109 12.45 -23.42 0.06
N GLY A 110 11.83 -23.38 1.27
CA GLY A 110 11.54 -24.61 2.00
C GLY A 110 10.13 -25.17 1.82
N TYR A 111 9.13 -24.30 1.64
CA TYR A 111 7.73 -24.69 1.77
C TYR A 111 6.81 -24.23 0.64
N GLY A 112 7.31 -23.41 -0.28
CA GLY A 112 6.55 -22.91 -1.43
C GLY A 112 5.56 -21.79 -1.12
N ILE A 113 4.85 -21.35 -2.18
CA ILE A 113 3.99 -20.14 -2.17
C ILE A 113 2.78 -20.26 -1.22
N SER A 114 2.18 -21.44 -1.10
CA SER A 114 0.99 -21.64 -0.24
C SER A 114 1.29 -21.35 1.23
N THR A 115 2.47 -21.72 1.70
CA THR A 115 2.92 -21.43 3.07
C THR A 115 3.16 -19.95 3.29
N ILE A 116 3.70 -19.25 2.30
CA ILE A 116 3.85 -17.79 2.36
C ILE A 116 2.48 -17.11 2.53
N LEU A 117 1.49 -17.50 1.72
CA LEU A 117 0.15 -16.94 1.80
C LEU A 117 -0.49 -17.21 3.15
N GLY A 118 -0.32 -18.42 3.69
CA GLY A 118 -0.77 -18.76 5.05
C GLY A 118 -0.08 -17.91 6.12
N ALA A 119 1.23 -17.75 6.05
CA ALA A 119 2.00 -16.95 6.99
C ALA A 119 1.58 -15.45 6.94
N GLN A 120 1.27 -14.92 5.76
CA GLN A 120 0.77 -13.55 5.61
C GLN A 120 -0.60 -13.35 6.27
N ILE A 121 -1.50 -14.33 6.21
CA ILE A 121 -2.79 -14.25 6.89
C ILE A 121 -2.57 -14.16 8.42
N VAL A 122 -1.73 -15.03 8.97
CA VAL A 122 -1.40 -15.02 10.40
C VAL A 122 -0.73 -13.68 10.78
N GLY A 123 0.24 -13.22 9.99
CA GLY A 123 0.90 -11.93 10.19
C GLY A 123 -0.07 -10.74 10.16
N GLY A 124 -1.04 -10.77 9.25
CA GLY A 124 -2.11 -9.78 9.17
C GLY A 124 -3.01 -9.74 10.40
N VAL A 125 -3.38 -10.91 10.92
CA VAL A 125 -4.15 -11.03 12.17
C VAL A 125 -3.37 -10.47 13.36
N VAL A 126 -2.09 -10.82 13.48
CA VAL A 126 -1.21 -10.31 14.55
C VAL A 126 -1.08 -8.79 14.45
N ALA A 127 -0.83 -8.25 13.26
CA ALA A 127 -0.74 -6.81 13.04
C ALA A 127 -2.04 -6.08 13.41
N PHE A 128 -3.19 -6.66 13.09
CA PHE A 128 -4.50 -6.13 13.45
C PHE A 128 -4.71 -6.07 14.97
N ILE A 129 -4.39 -7.18 15.67
CA ILE A 129 -4.46 -7.25 17.13
C ILE A 129 -3.54 -6.22 17.76
N MET A 130 -2.30 -6.10 17.29
CA MET A 130 -1.35 -5.10 17.77
C MET A 130 -1.85 -3.67 17.56
N GLY A 131 -2.49 -3.39 16.41
CA GLY A 131 -3.10 -2.10 16.15
C GLY A 131 -4.19 -1.72 17.16
N ILE A 132 -5.03 -2.70 17.56
CA ILE A 132 -6.05 -2.51 18.59
C ILE A 132 -5.42 -2.28 19.97
N LEU A 133 -4.39 -3.06 20.33
CA LEU A 133 -3.69 -2.93 21.61
C LEU A 133 -3.02 -1.57 21.76
N VAL A 134 -2.32 -1.09 20.75
CA VAL A 134 -1.68 0.24 20.76
C VAL A 134 -2.69 1.35 20.95
N LYS A 135 -3.89 1.24 20.34
CA LYS A 135 -4.97 2.20 20.56
C LYS A 135 -5.47 2.23 22.01
N LYS A 136 -5.42 1.09 22.70
CA LYS A 136 -5.88 0.97 24.11
C LYS A 136 -4.86 1.51 25.11
N ILE A 137 -3.57 1.47 24.76
CA ILE A 137 -2.47 1.91 25.63
C ILE A 137 -2.27 3.43 25.57
N ARG A 138 -2.71 4.09 24.50
CA ARG A 138 -2.63 5.55 24.29
C ARG A 138 -3.88 6.26 24.80
#